data_ea69f10fc6d1660ab1f8f6cd0c533d67
#
_entry.id   ea69f10fc6d1660ab1f8f6cd0c533d67
#
_cell.length_a   1.000
_cell.length_b   1.000
_cell.length_c   1.000
_cell.angle_alpha   90.00
_cell.angle_beta   90.00
_cell.angle_gamma   90.00
#
_symmetry.space_group_name_H-M   'P 1'
#
loop_
_entity.id
_entity.type
_entity.pdbx_description
1 polymer ?
#
loop_
_entity_poly.entity_id
_entity_poly.type
_entity_poly.pdbx_seq_one_letter_code
_entity_poly.pdbx_strand_id
1 'polypeptide(L)'
;MSSNILEHKIDFSVVIGVKNANPNGDPLDGNRPRVNADGFGEITDVAIKRKIRNRWQDMHKPVLVLMEERVKDGVMNIRDRVKQSEAVRDAIALQKDDKSHWRDAFY
;
A
#
# COMPACT_ATOMS: atom_id res chain seq x y z
N MET A 1 19.94 5.60 -17.84
CA MET A 1 18.96 4.75 -17.13
C MET A 1 17.78 5.59 -16.71
N SER A 2 16.62 5.26 -17.19
CA SER A 2 15.43 6.00 -16.79
C SER A 2 15.16 5.81 -15.29
N SER A 3 14.93 6.92 -14.59
CA SER A 3 14.54 6.89 -13.21
C SER A 3 13.12 6.36 -13.10
N ASN A 4 12.90 5.35 -12.24
CA ASN A 4 11.56 4.86 -11.88
C ASN A 4 11.00 5.59 -10.65
N ILE A 5 11.61 6.70 -10.28
CA ILE A 5 11.17 7.51 -9.15
C ILE A 5 10.04 8.42 -9.60
N LEU A 6 8.96 8.43 -8.83
CA LEU A 6 7.84 9.31 -9.06
C LEU A 6 8.23 10.75 -8.70
N GLU A 7 8.24 11.64 -9.70
CA GLU A 7 8.67 13.02 -9.52
C GLU A 7 7.49 14.00 -9.37
N HIS A 8 6.29 13.58 -9.68
CA HIS A 8 5.11 14.43 -9.69
C HIS A 8 3.99 13.83 -8.85
N LYS A 9 3.15 14.71 -8.33
CA LYS A 9 1.89 14.29 -7.71
C LYS A 9 1.01 13.63 -8.77
N ILE A 10 0.37 12.52 -8.42
CA ILE A 10 -0.60 11.85 -9.28
C ILE A 10 -1.96 11.92 -8.63
N ASP A 11 -2.93 12.47 -9.36
CA ASP A 11 -4.34 12.39 -8.99
C ASP A 11 -5.05 11.51 -10.01
N PHE A 12 -5.89 10.60 -9.54
CA PHE A 12 -6.63 9.71 -10.42
C PHE A 12 -8.00 9.41 -9.84
N SER A 13 -8.91 8.97 -10.70
CA SER A 13 -10.20 8.48 -10.28
C SER A 13 -10.40 7.06 -10.76
N VAL A 14 -11.11 6.27 -9.97
CA VAL A 14 -11.41 4.87 -10.27
C VAL A 14 -12.91 4.67 -10.13
N VAL A 15 -13.53 4.09 -11.16
CA VAL A 15 -14.94 3.67 -11.09
C VAL A 15 -14.98 2.18 -10.78
N ILE A 16 -15.64 1.81 -9.69
CA ILE A 16 -15.72 0.42 -9.24
C ILE A 16 -17.16 -0.04 -9.36
N GLY A 17 -17.39 -1.05 -10.19
CA GLY A 17 -18.69 -1.70 -10.30
C GLY A 17 -18.63 -3.08 -9.67
N VAL A 18 -19.64 -3.43 -8.87
CA VAL A 18 -19.72 -4.75 -8.23
C VAL A 18 -21.11 -5.34 -8.43
N LYS A 19 -21.16 -6.66 -8.55
CA LYS A 19 -22.41 -7.40 -8.63
C LYS A 19 -22.26 -8.67 -7.80
N ASN A 20 -23.19 -8.88 -6.84
CA ASN A 20 -23.16 -10.05 -5.96
C ASN A 20 -21.79 -10.22 -5.26
N ALA A 21 -21.21 -9.11 -4.82
CA ALA A 21 -19.87 -9.10 -4.20
C ALA A 21 -19.84 -8.16 -3.00
N ASN A 22 -18.89 -8.41 -2.12
CA ASN A 22 -18.65 -7.58 -0.93
C ASN A 22 -17.28 -6.93 -1.03
N PRO A 23 -17.17 -5.73 -1.60
CA PRO A 23 -15.86 -5.09 -1.79
C PRO A 23 -15.22 -4.60 -0.49
N ASN A 24 -16.02 -4.36 0.56
CA ASN A 24 -15.52 -3.92 1.85
C ASN A 24 -16.47 -4.40 2.95
N GLY A 25 -16.08 -5.45 3.65
CA GLY A 25 -16.83 -5.96 4.79
C GLY A 25 -16.70 -5.04 6.01
N ASP A 26 -17.77 -4.98 6.79
CA ASP A 26 -17.79 -4.22 8.05
C ASP A 26 -17.67 -5.20 9.22
N PRO A 27 -16.51 -5.27 9.91
CA PRO A 27 -16.32 -6.21 11.03
C PRO A 27 -17.29 -5.95 12.19
N LEU A 28 -17.77 -4.73 12.32
CA LEU A 28 -18.71 -4.34 13.39
C LEU A 28 -20.16 -4.71 13.07
N ASP A 29 -20.44 -5.15 11.83
CA ASP A 29 -21.78 -5.53 11.37
C ASP A 29 -21.76 -6.91 10.69
N GLY A 30 -21.15 -7.90 11.36
CA GLY A 30 -21.11 -9.27 10.85
C GLY A 30 -20.43 -9.43 9.50
N ASN A 31 -19.51 -8.56 9.16
CA ASN A 31 -18.79 -8.52 7.91
C ASN A 31 -19.68 -8.32 6.67
N ARG A 32 -20.84 -7.70 6.88
CA ARG A 32 -21.72 -7.31 5.77
C ARG A 32 -21.09 -6.17 4.96
N PRO A 33 -21.53 -5.95 3.71
CA PRO A 33 -21.05 -4.82 2.93
C PRO A 33 -21.21 -3.51 3.69
N ARG A 34 -20.14 -2.73 3.73
CA ARG A 34 -20.10 -1.48 4.48
C ARG A 34 -21.02 -0.43 3.84
N VAL A 35 -21.79 0.27 4.68
CA VAL A 35 -22.64 1.37 4.26
C VAL A 35 -22.31 2.62 5.09
N ASN A 36 -22.52 3.80 4.48
CA ASN A 36 -22.37 5.06 5.19
C ASN A 36 -23.64 5.45 5.95
N ALA A 37 -23.63 6.60 6.62
CA ALA A 37 -24.75 7.08 7.40
C ALA A 37 -26.01 7.32 6.55
N ASP A 38 -25.84 7.59 5.25
CA ASP A 38 -26.95 7.83 4.31
C ASP A 38 -27.48 6.53 3.69
N GLY A 39 -26.93 5.38 4.04
CA GLY A 39 -27.35 4.08 3.53
C GLY A 39 -26.73 3.68 2.20
N PHE A 40 -25.78 4.46 1.67
CA PHE A 40 -25.07 4.09 0.44
C PHE A 40 -23.90 3.16 0.74
N GLY A 41 -23.61 2.25 -0.19
CA GLY A 41 -22.45 1.39 -0.11
C GLY A 41 -21.16 2.23 -0.03
N GLU A 42 -20.21 1.75 0.75
CA GLU A 42 -18.96 2.47 1.02
C GLU A 42 -17.77 1.54 0.90
N ILE A 43 -16.72 2.04 0.25
CA ILE A 43 -15.39 1.42 0.27
C ILE A 43 -14.45 2.44 0.88
N THR A 44 -13.80 2.09 1.99
CA THR A 44 -12.90 3.02 2.67
C THR A 44 -11.60 3.20 1.87
N ASP A 45 -10.93 4.32 2.07
CA ASP A 45 -9.63 4.58 1.45
C ASP A 45 -8.58 3.56 1.88
N VAL A 46 -8.59 3.13 3.15
CA VAL A 46 -7.66 2.12 3.64
C VAL A 46 -7.91 0.76 2.98
N ALA A 47 -9.16 0.41 2.69
CA ALA A 47 -9.49 -0.82 1.97
C ALA A 47 -8.94 -0.78 0.54
N ILE A 48 -9.09 0.35 -0.14
CA ILE A 48 -8.57 0.54 -1.50
C ILE A 48 -7.04 0.49 -1.49
N LYS A 49 -6.41 1.18 -0.57
CA LYS A 49 -4.94 1.19 -0.45
C LYS A 49 -4.39 -0.21 -0.19
N ARG A 50 -5.05 -1.01 0.64
CA ARG A 50 -4.64 -2.38 0.88
C ARG A 50 -4.71 -3.24 -0.39
N LYS A 51 -5.79 -3.08 -1.16
CA LYS A 51 -5.93 -3.81 -2.43
C LYS A 51 -4.81 -3.46 -3.41
N ILE A 52 -4.44 -2.18 -3.47
CA ILE A 52 -3.32 -1.72 -4.30
C ILE A 52 -2.02 -2.34 -3.82
N ARG A 53 -1.72 -2.29 -2.51
CA ARG A 53 -0.50 -2.88 -1.96
C ARG A 53 -0.44 -4.39 -2.18
N ASN A 54 -1.55 -5.09 -2.00
CA ASN A 54 -1.62 -6.53 -2.24
C ASN A 54 -1.31 -6.86 -3.70
N ARG A 55 -1.85 -6.09 -4.63
CA ARG A 55 -1.59 -6.28 -6.06
C ARG A 55 -0.13 -6.01 -6.40
N TRP A 56 0.45 -4.96 -5.84
CA TRP A 56 1.87 -4.67 -6.04
C TRP A 56 2.75 -5.82 -5.51
N GLN A 57 2.40 -6.39 -4.37
CA GLN A 57 3.12 -7.54 -3.84
C GLN A 57 3.01 -8.75 -4.78
N ASP A 58 1.81 -9.01 -5.32
CA ASP A 58 1.58 -10.07 -6.30
C ASP A 58 2.41 -9.85 -7.58
N MET A 59 2.71 -8.60 -7.90
CA MET A 59 3.56 -8.21 -9.03
C MET A 59 5.06 -8.19 -8.68
N HIS A 60 5.41 -8.68 -7.50
CA HIS A 60 6.79 -8.69 -6.98
C HIS A 60 7.40 -7.30 -6.78
N LYS A 61 6.56 -6.31 -6.50
CA LYS A 61 7.03 -4.97 -6.12
C LYS A 61 7.28 -4.92 -4.60
N PRO A 62 8.28 -4.17 -4.13
CA PRO A 62 8.51 -4.02 -2.70
C PRO A 62 7.36 -3.25 -2.04
N VAL A 63 6.80 -3.81 -0.99
CA VAL A 63 5.73 -3.20 -0.21
C VAL A 63 6.13 -3.17 1.25
N LEU A 64 6.02 -2.01 1.88
CA LEU A 64 6.45 -1.81 3.25
C LEU A 64 5.41 -2.32 4.26
N VAL A 65 4.15 -1.96 4.05
CA VAL A 65 3.05 -2.31 4.96
C VAL A 65 2.28 -3.51 4.41
N LEU A 66 2.41 -4.66 5.07
CA LEU A 66 1.82 -5.92 4.64
C LEU A 66 0.84 -6.45 5.69
N MET A 67 -0.16 -7.20 5.23
CA MET A 67 -0.96 -8.05 6.12
C MET A 67 -0.09 -9.18 6.66
N GLU A 68 -0.39 -9.64 7.87
CA GLU A 68 0.34 -10.73 8.50
C GLU A 68 0.39 -11.99 7.61
N GLU A 69 -0.73 -12.33 6.98
CA GLU A 69 -0.83 -13.50 6.10
C GLU A 69 0.00 -13.37 4.83
N ARG A 70 0.41 -12.15 4.48
CA ARG A 70 1.20 -11.88 3.28
C ARG A 70 2.67 -11.67 3.54
N VAL A 71 3.11 -11.75 4.80
CA VAL A 71 4.53 -11.62 5.15
C VAL A 71 5.26 -12.88 4.72
N LYS A 72 6.17 -12.73 3.77
CA LYS A 72 6.97 -13.83 3.21
C LYS A 72 8.46 -13.65 3.44
N ASP A 73 8.86 -12.47 3.89
CA ASP A 73 10.26 -12.13 4.12
C ASP A 73 10.74 -12.42 5.55
N GLY A 74 9.85 -12.91 6.42
CA GLY A 74 10.18 -13.21 7.81
C GLY A 74 10.37 -11.98 8.69
N VAL A 75 10.13 -10.79 8.16
CA VAL A 75 10.31 -9.53 8.88
C VAL A 75 9.04 -9.22 9.69
N MET A 76 9.19 -9.06 10.99
CA MET A 76 8.07 -8.98 11.92
C MET A 76 7.50 -7.57 12.10
N ASN A 77 8.21 -6.53 11.67
CA ASN A 77 7.76 -5.16 11.82
C ASN A 77 8.27 -4.26 10.69
N ILE A 78 7.66 -3.08 10.57
CA ILE A 78 7.98 -2.13 9.50
C ILE A 78 9.40 -1.60 9.64
N ARG A 79 9.85 -1.35 10.86
CA ARG A 79 11.20 -0.83 11.11
C ARG A 79 12.28 -1.76 10.54
N ASP A 80 12.15 -3.05 10.80
CA ASP A 80 13.12 -4.04 10.31
C ASP A 80 13.03 -4.18 8.79
N ARG A 81 11.82 -4.08 8.22
CA ARG A 81 11.64 -4.14 6.76
C ARG A 81 12.28 -2.94 6.08
N VAL A 82 12.18 -1.76 6.67
CA VAL A 82 12.88 -0.56 6.17
C VAL A 82 14.39 -0.79 6.17
N LYS A 83 14.93 -1.35 7.25
CA LYS A 83 16.37 -1.62 7.36
C LYS A 83 16.85 -2.63 6.32
N GLN A 84 16.03 -3.60 5.96
CA GLN A 84 16.38 -4.65 5.01
C GLN A 84 16.06 -4.29 3.56
N SER A 85 15.35 -3.20 3.30
CA SER A 85 14.98 -2.79 1.95
C SER A 85 16.21 -2.34 1.16
N GLU A 86 16.45 -2.98 0.01
CA GLU A 86 17.53 -2.58 -0.89
C GLU A 86 17.35 -1.14 -1.40
N ALA A 87 16.11 -0.76 -1.70
CA ALA A 87 15.82 0.60 -2.17
C ALA A 87 16.23 1.66 -1.14
N VAL A 88 15.94 1.41 0.14
CA VAL A 88 16.34 2.32 1.22
C VAL A 88 17.84 2.31 1.41
N ARG A 89 18.48 1.15 1.39
CA ARG A 89 19.94 1.03 1.49
C ARG A 89 20.64 1.81 0.38
N ASP A 90 20.15 1.66 -0.84
CA ASP A 90 20.71 2.37 -2.00
C ASP A 90 20.52 3.88 -1.86
N ALA A 91 19.36 4.33 -1.40
CA ALA A 91 19.09 5.75 -1.16
C ALA A 91 20.01 6.33 -0.09
N ILE A 92 20.26 5.59 1.00
CA ILE A 92 21.18 6.01 2.06
C ILE A 92 22.61 6.07 1.54
N ALA A 93 23.02 5.09 0.76
CA ALA A 93 24.38 5.04 0.19
C ALA A 93 24.65 6.22 -0.75
N LEU A 94 23.65 6.66 -1.51
CA LEU A 94 23.77 7.76 -2.44
C LEU A 94 23.73 9.13 -1.76
N GLN A 95 22.99 9.26 -0.67
CA GLN A 95 22.67 10.54 -0.03
C GLN A 95 22.84 10.43 1.49
N LYS A 96 24.06 10.26 1.94
CA LYS A 96 24.36 10.08 3.39
C LYS A 96 23.85 11.24 4.25
N ASP A 97 23.90 12.46 3.73
CA ASP A 97 23.55 13.68 4.47
C ASP A 97 22.15 14.18 4.19
N ASP A 98 21.49 13.69 3.14
CA ASP A 98 20.15 14.11 2.74
C ASP A 98 19.16 12.98 2.91
N LYS A 99 18.38 13.05 3.98
CA LYS A 99 17.38 12.03 4.31
C LYS A 99 16.10 12.15 3.48
N SER A 100 15.94 13.19 2.68
CA SER A 100 14.74 13.37 1.86
C SER A 100 14.55 12.24 0.85
N HIS A 101 15.62 11.64 0.36
CA HIS A 101 15.57 10.53 -0.60
C HIS A 101 15.03 9.23 -0.02
N TRP A 102 14.94 9.11 1.29
CA TRP A 102 14.34 7.94 1.92
C TRP A 102 12.85 7.82 1.59
N ARG A 103 12.18 8.95 1.45
CA ARG A 103 10.76 8.95 1.05
C ARG A 103 10.61 8.44 -0.37
N ASP A 104 11.48 8.87 -1.26
CA ASP A 104 11.41 8.51 -2.68
C ASP A 104 11.57 7.00 -2.90
N ALA A 105 12.26 6.31 -2.01
CA ALA A 105 12.41 4.87 -2.08
C ALA A 105 11.07 4.11 -1.91
N PHE A 106 10.05 4.76 -1.29
CA PHE A 106 8.76 4.13 -1.00
C PHE A 106 7.57 4.84 -1.66
N TYR A 107 7.80 5.95 -2.33
CA TYR A 107 6.75 6.72 -3.02
C TYR A 107 7.05 6.83 -4.54
#